data_0baae168b75220b3576d2da1f87119d5
#
_entry.id   0baae168b75220b3576d2da1f87119d5
#
_cell.length_a   1.000
_cell.length_b   1.000
_cell.length_c   1.000
_cell.angle_alpha   90.00
_cell.angle_beta   90.00
_cell.angle_gamma   90.00
#
_symmetry.space_group_name_H-M   'P 1'
#
loop_
_entity.id
_entity.type
_entity.pdbx_description
1 polymer ?
#
loop_
_entity_poly.entity_id
_entity_poly.type
_entity_poly.pdbx_seq_one_letter_code
_entity_poly.pdbx_strand_id
1 'polypeptide(L)'
;MAYCTRCDAQLARRRRTPPIAAPTAFCLASAALYIALLITQLLTINVHGRVNTVTILTGPIELGREGFGEIGLIVGLTTLIMPGVVIALMGAILVGASRRTMPDWAPRLMSWYERLREWSMIEVYILGVFVAYTKLIDLAIVDLQAGVFLIAALMITMAATDSTLDVERIWDNRDIREEMADGQGRILPVEHLTATDDSMPPIQHMLSCHSCGLVMAFDHEVSREGDMGDCPRCHQILRRRKSNSLTNAAALLLAGIICYIPANMLPVMTYTKMGQPDTSTIIHGVIELWQSNLIPLALLVLFASITVPVLKIVSLALMVLGTWRKQKRGLRLLTKLYRLIDIIGRWSMIDVFMISILVAIVHFNFLANVLADPGVVFFTIVVIVTIFAVHSFDPRSMWDAAGENGPVPAPDEARQNSGQGGISEAGSSFPPHDMEPERA
;
A
#
# COMPACT_ATOMS: atom_id res chain seq x y z
N MET A 1 -18.55 -16.16 -4.89
CA MET A 1 -17.86 -15.18 -4.02
C MET A 1 -17.72 -15.80 -2.65
N ALA A 2 -16.50 -15.87 -2.12
CA ALA A 2 -16.25 -16.38 -0.77
C ALA A 2 -15.87 -15.22 0.16
N TYR A 3 -16.44 -15.22 1.36
CA TYR A 3 -16.18 -14.19 2.38
C TYR A 3 -15.60 -14.83 3.64
N CYS A 4 -14.73 -14.13 4.32
CA CYS A 4 -14.18 -14.56 5.59
C CYS A 4 -15.25 -14.52 6.68
N THR A 5 -15.51 -15.63 7.36
CA THR A 5 -16.49 -15.71 8.45
C THR A 5 -16.14 -14.86 9.68
N ARG A 6 -14.84 -14.54 9.86
CA ARG A 6 -14.35 -13.71 10.97
C ARG A 6 -14.53 -12.22 10.75
N CYS A 7 -14.18 -11.72 9.55
CA CYS A 7 -14.04 -10.28 9.33
C CYS A 7 -14.73 -9.77 8.05
N ASP A 8 -15.56 -10.62 7.39
CA ASP A 8 -16.29 -10.30 6.15
C ASP A 8 -15.38 -9.84 4.99
N ALA A 9 -14.09 -10.20 5.00
CA ALA A 9 -13.23 -9.94 3.85
C ALA A 9 -13.66 -10.81 2.68
N GLN A 10 -13.69 -10.25 1.48
CA GLN A 10 -13.82 -11.02 0.27
C GLN A 10 -12.52 -11.82 0.06
N LEU A 11 -12.61 -13.16 0.10
CA LEU A 11 -11.46 -14.06 -0.05
C LEU A 11 -11.22 -14.46 -1.50
N ALA A 12 -12.28 -14.73 -2.25
CA ALA A 12 -12.20 -15.11 -3.64
C ALA A 12 -13.36 -14.55 -4.46
N ARG A 13 -13.07 -14.10 -5.67
CA ARG A 13 -14.04 -13.68 -6.68
C ARG A 13 -13.69 -14.41 -7.98
N ARG A 14 -14.52 -15.33 -8.42
CA ARG A 14 -14.39 -15.92 -9.75
C ARG A 14 -14.60 -14.84 -10.80
N ARG A 15 -13.53 -14.36 -11.43
CA ARG A 15 -13.60 -13.43 -12.57
C ARG A 15 -13.71 -14.25 -13.86
N ARG A 16 -14.53 -13.78 -14.81
CA ARG A 16 -14.40 -14.22 -16.20
C ARG A 16 -13.03 -13.69 -16.66
N THR A 17 -12.12 -14.58 -17.00
CA THR A 17 -10.73 -14.25 -17.37
C THR A 17 -10.71 -13.31 -18.56
N PRO A 18 -10.30 -12.04 -18.42
CA PRO A 18 -10.06 -11.17 -19.57
C PRO A 18 -8.82 -11.67 -20.32
N PRO A 19 -8.78 -11.50 -21.65
CA PRO A 19 -7.61 -11.86 -22.44
C PRO A 19 -6.39 -11.04 -21.98
N ILE A 20 -5.18 -11.62 -22.02
CA ILE A 20 -3.91 -10.93 -21.69
C ILE A 20 -3.71 -9.65 -22.52
N ALA A 21 -4.38 -9.56 -23.68
CA ALA A 21 -4.34 -8.39 -24.56
C ALA A 21 -4.85 -7.08 -23.90
N ALA A 22 -5.84 -7.17 -23.01
CA ALA A 22 -6.38 -5.97 -22.35
C ALA A 22 -5.36 -5.32 -21.40
N PRO A 23 -4.77 -6.02 -20.40
CA PRO A 23 -3.76 -5.43 -19.53
C PRO A 23 -2.49 -5.02 -20.28
N THR A 24 -2.10 -5.70 -21.38
CA THR A 24 -0.95 -5.27 -22.20
C THR A 24 -1.22 -3.97 -22.92
N ALA A 25 -2.42 -3.78 -23.48
CA ALA A 25 -2.79 -2.53 -24.16
C ALA A 25 -2.80 -1.34 -23.17
N PHE A 26 -3.39 -1.52 -21.98
CA PHE A 26 -3.39 -0.47 -20.95
C PHE A 26 -1.99 -0.18 -20.41
N CYS A 27 -1.14 -1.19 -20.24
CA CYS A 27 0.24 -1.01 -19.79
C CYS A 27 1.08 -0.22 -20.83
N LEU A 28 0.92 -0.52 -22.13
CA LEU A 28 1.56 0.25 -23.20
C LEU A 28 1.06 1.70 -23.25
N ALA A 29 -0.25 1.90 -23.08
CA ALA A 29 -0.82 3.25 -22.97
C ALA A 29 -0.24 4.00 -21.76
N SER A 30 -0.14 3.36 -20.61
CA SER A 30 0.48 3.94 -19.40
C SER A 30 1.94 4.31 -19.64
N ALA A 31 2.71 3.48 -20.33
CA ALA A 31 4.11 3.77 -20.67
C ALA A 31 4.24 4.97 -21.59
N ALA A 32 3.40 5.05 -22.62
CA ALA A 32 3.39 6.19 -23.55
C ALA A 32 2.99 7.50 -22.84
N LEU A 33 1.94 7.46 -22.00
CA LEU A 33 1.49 8.61 -21.22
C LEU A 33 2.55 9.06 -20.20
N TYR A 34 3.23 8.12 -19.57
CA TYR A 34 4.29 8.41 -18.62
C TYR A 34 5.49 9.12 -19.30
N ILE A 35 5.92 8.65 -20.47
CA ILE A 35 6.99 9.30 -21.24
C ILE A 35 6.55 10.71 -21.68
N ALA A 36 5.32 10.86 -22.14
CA ALA A 36 4.78 12.17 -22.51
C ALA A 36 4.73 13.13 -21.31
N LEU A 37 4.37 12.63 -20.12
CA LEU A 37 4.30 13.41 -18.88
C LEU A 37 5.66 13.98 -18.47
N LEU A 38 6.75 13.22 -18.67
CA LEU A 38 8.10 13.68 -18.33
C LEU A 38 8.54 14.95 -19.09
N ILE A 39 7.96 15.17 -20.26
CA ILE A 39 8.34 16.27 -21.16
C ILE A 39 7.32 17.42 -21.06
N THR A 40 6.08 17.14 -20.58
CA THR A 40 4.97 18.08 -20.64
C THR A 40 4.90 18.94 -19.37
N GLN A 41 4.47 20.19 -19.57
CA GLN A 41 4.25 21.14 -18.47
C GLN A 41 2.92 20.83 -17.75
N LEU A 42 2.91 20.97 -16.43
CA LEU A 42 1.74 20.78 -15.58
C LEU A 42 0.95 22.05 -15.41
N LEU A 43 1.63 23.11 -15.00
CA LEU A 43 1.05 24.41 -14.70
C LEU A 43 1.91 25.52 -15.30
N THR A 44 1.27 26.58 -15.72
CA THR A 44 1.93 27.80 -16.15
C THR A 44 1.36 28.96 -15.37
N ILE A 45 2.23 29.77 -14.79
CA ILE A 45 1.85 30.97 -14.03
C ILE A 45 2.36 32.20 -14.74
N ASN A 46 1.48 33.17 -14.88
CA ASN A 46 1.82 34.48 -15.40
C ASN A 46 1.61 35.53 -14.30
N VAL A 47 2.73 36.13 -13.86
CA VAL A 47 2.71 37.24 -12.91
C VAL A 47 3.41 38.43 -13.56
N HIS A 48 2.65 39.47 -13.88
CA HIS A 48 3.17 40.72 -14.47
C HIS A 48 4.08 40.52 -15.68
N GLY A 49 3.70 39.62 -16.59
CA GLY A 49 4.44 39.37 -17.82
C GLY A 49 5.62 38.38 -17.70
N ARG A 50 5.91 37.86 -16.53
CA ARG A 50 6.84 36.76 -16.34
C ARG A 50 6.08 35.44 -16.29
N VAL A 51 6.42 34.54 -17.21
CA VAL A 51 5.82 33.20 -17.30
C VAL A 51 6.75 32.20 -16.66
N ASN A 52 6.28 31.52 -15.65
CA ASN A 52 6.97 30.37 -15.05
C ASN A 52 6.20 29.08 -15.33
N THR A 53 6.91 28.05 -15.73
CA THR A 53 6.32 26.76 -16.09
C THR A 53 6.81 25.67 -15.12
N VAL A 54 5.90 24.84 -14.66
CA VAL A 54 6.18 23.76 -13.73
C VAL A 54 5.95 22.43 -14.42
N THR A 55 6.94 21.55 -14.32
CA THR A 55 6.89 20.15 -14.72
C THR A 55 6.85 19.25 -13.49
N ILE A 56 6.64 17.97 -13.68
CA ILE A 56 6.70 16.99 -12.57
C ILE A 56 8.08 16.95 -11.89
N LEU A 57 9.14 17.31 -12.58
CA LEU A 57 10.51 17.33 -12.08
C LEU A 57 10.84 18.59 -11.27
N THR A 58 10.16 19.71 -11.54
CA THR A 58 10.49 21.01 -10.97
C THR A 58 10.34 21.01 -9.45
N GLY A 59 9.24 20.43 -8.91
CA GLY A 59 8.99 20.38 -7.48
C GLY A 59 10.09 19.71 -6.65
N PRO A 60 10.46 18.46 -6.95
CA PRO A 60 11.57 17.79 -6.27
C PRO A 60 12.90 18.51 -6.35
N ILE A 61 13.20 19.12 -7.49
CA ILE A 61 14.47 19.82 -7.73
C ILE A 61 14.55 21.12 -6.91
N GLU A 62 13.47 21.90 -6.90
CA GLU A 62 13.43 23.18 -6.16
C GLU A 62 13.46 22.94 -4.64
N LEU A 63 12.77 21.93 -4.12
CA LEU A 63 12.92 21.53 -2.71
C LEU A 63 14.37 21.17 -2.37
N GLY A 64 15.08 20.52 -3.29
CA GLY A 64 16.51 20.23 -3.12
C GLY A 64 17.37 21.48 -3.06
N ARG A 65 17.07 22.50 -3.85
CA ARG A 65 17.79 23.79 -3.87
C ARG A 65 17.54 24.63 -2.63
N GLU A 66 16.36 24.55 -2.07
CA GLU A 66 15.95 25.22 -0.82
C GLU A 66 16.55 24.58 0.44
N GLY A 67 17.32 23.51 0.30
CA GLY A 67 17.94 22.80 1.42
C GLY A 67 17.10 21.64 2.00
N PHE A 68 15.94 21.34 1.41
CA PHE A 68 15.07 20.22 1.78
C PHE A 68 15.24 19.04 0.81
N GLY A 69 16.49 18.69 0.50
CA GLY A 69 16.83 17.63 -0.48
C GLY A 69 16.23 16.26 -0.14
N GLU A 70 16.09 15.95 1.15
CA GLU A 70 15.47 14.70 1.63
C GLU A 70 13.99 14.60 1.20
N ILE A 71 13.24 15.70 1.36
CA ILE A 71 11.84 15.76 0.96
C ILE A 71 11.73 15.73 -0.56
N GLY A 72 12.57 16.50 -1.27
CA GLY A 72 12.64 16.49 -2.72
C GLY A 72 12.92 15.08 -3.27
N LEU A 73 13.82 14.33 -2.63
CA LEU A 73 14.12 12.94 -2.99
C LEU A 73 12.91 12.03 -2.79
N ILE A 74 12.21 12.15 -1.66
CA ILE A 74 11.00 11.33 -1.38
C ILE A 74 9.91 11.63 -2.39
N VAL A 75 9.65 12.91 -2.66
CA VAL A 75 8.67 13.34 -3.67
C VAL A 75 9.06 12.81 -5.06
N GLY A 76 10.30 13.01 -5.48
CA GLY A 76 10.80 12.52 -6.77
C GLY A 76 10.77 10.98 -6.89
N LEU A 77 11.08 10.28 -5.80
CA LEU A 77 11.01 8.83 -5.76
C LEU A 77 9.56 8.34 -5.95
N THR A 78 8.61 8.89 -5.20
CA THR A 78 7.21 8.43 -5.20
C THR A 78 6.40 8.87 -6.41
N THR A 79 6.68 10.06 -6.98
CA THR A 79 5.91 10.62 -8.11
C THR A 79 6.55 10.35 -9.47
N LEU A 80 7.87 10.20 -9.52
CA LEU A 80 8.60 10.02 -10.78
C LEU A 80 9.15 8.61 -10.91
N ILE A 81 10.02 8.17 -9.99
CA ILE A 81 10.75 6.91 -10.14
C ILE A 81 9.81 5.71 -9.98
N MET A 82 8.99 5.67 -8.91
CA MET A 82 8.14 4.52 -8.62
C MET A 82 7.09 4.24 -9.69
N PRO A 83 6.34 5.21 -10.23
CA PRO A 83 5.41 4.93 -11.32
C PRO A 83 6.11 4.34 -12.55
N GLY A 84 7.27 4.88 -12.93
CA GLY A 84 8.07 4.36 -14.03
C GLY A 84 8.53 2.91 -13.81
N VAL A 85 9.04 2.61 -12.61
CA VAL A 85 9.45 1.23 -12.23
C VAL A 85 8.25 0.28 -12.23
N VAL A 86 7.11 0.69 -11.67
CA VAL A 86 5.89 -0.12 -11.62
C VAL A 86 5.38 -0.43 -13.03
N ILE A 87 5.36 0.54 -13.93
CA ILE A 87 4.96 0.35 -15.34
C ILE A 87 5.95 -0.59 -16.04
N ALA A 88 7.25 -0.41 -15.83
CA ALA A 88 8.29 -1.27 -16.44
C ALA A 88 8.20 -2.71 -15.93
N LEU A 89 8.00 -2.92 -14.62
CA LEU A 89 7.81 -4.25 -14.02
C LEU A 89 6.56 -4.92 -14.58
N MET A 90 5.43 -4.21 -14.64
CA MET A 90 4.20 -4.74 -15.20
C MET A 90 4.40 -5.12 -16.68
N GLY A 91 5.03 -4.27 -17.49
CA GLY A 91 5.35 -4.56 -18.88
C GLY A 91 6.20 -5.82 -19.02
N ALA A 92 7.25 -5.98 -18.20
CA ALA A 92 8.10 -7.16 -18.20
C ALA A 92 7.31 -8.42 -17.80
N ILE A 93 6.44 -8.35 -16.79
CA ILE A 93 5.59 -9.46 -16.35
C ILE A 93 4.64 -9.88 -17.47
N LEU A 94 3.98 -8.92 -18.15
CA LEU A 94 3.05 -9.20 -19.24
C LEU A 94 3.75 -9.81 -20.47
N VAL A 95 4.96 -9.36 -20.79
CA VAL A 95 5.81 -9.98 -21.81
C VAL A 95 6.18 -11.42 -21.42
N GLY A 96 6.50 -11.65 -20.14
CA GLY A 96 6.72 -13.00 -19.61
C GLY A 96 5.48 -13.90 -19.72
N ALA A 97 4.32 -13.37 -19.33
CA ALA A 97 3.04 -14.09 -19.33
C ALA A 97 2.49 -14.38 -20.75
N SER A 98 2.92 -13.61 -21.76
CA SER A 98 2.55 -13.86 -23.16
C SER A 98 3.30 -15.06 -23.79
N ARG A 99 4.35 -15.55 -23.13
CA ARG A 99 5.10 -16.74 -23.58
C ARG A 99 4.35 -18.02 -23.22
N ARG A 100 4.62 -19.08 -23.94
CA ARG A 100 3.98 -20.39 -23.73
C ARG A 100 4.30 -21.00 -22.36
N THR A 101 5.51 -20.76 -21.85
CA THR A 101 5.96 -21.12 -20.50
C THR A 101 6.47 -19.87 -19.81
N MET A 102 6.05 -19.65 -18.58
CA MET A 102 6.46 -18.47 -17.82
C MET A 102 7.93 -18.58 -17.41
N PRO A 103 8.76 -17.57 -17.69
CA PRO A 103 10.18 -17.59 -17.31
C PRO A 103 10.35 -17.46 -15.80
N ASP A 104 11.43 -18.05 -15.23
CA ASP A 104 11.71 -18.10 -13.79
C ASP A 104 11.90 -16.74 -13.10
N TRP A 105 12.20 -15.71 -13.87
CA TRP A 105 12.35 -14.37 -13.33
C TRP A 105 11.00 -13.64 -13.10
N ALA A 106 9.95 -14.01 -13.84
CA ALA A 106 8.67 -13.31 -13.81
C ALA A 106 7.96 -13.37 -12.44
N PRO A 107 7.96 -14.50 -11.69
CA PRO A 107 7.43 -14.56 -10.34
C PRO A 107 8.11 -13.63 -9.35
N ARG A 108 9.44 -13.48 -9.46
CA ARG A 108 10.20 -12.54 -8.62
C ARG A 108 9.82 -11.10 -8.92
N LEU A 109 9.66 -10.74 -10.20
CA LEU A 109 9.20 -9.41 -10.61
C LEU A 109 7.77 -9.12 -10.13
N MET A 110 6.88 -10.12 -10.11
CA MET A 110 5.52 -9.95 -9.59
C MET A 110 5.53 -9.62 -8.10
N SER A 111 6.36 -10.30 -7.31
CA SER A 111 6.53 -9.98 -5.88
C SER A 111 7.09 -8.56 -5.65
N TRP A 112 8.02 -8.11 -6.50
CA TRP A 112 8.52 -6.72 -6.46
C TRP A 112 7.45 -5.72 -6.88
N TYR A 113 6.69 -6.03 -7.93
CA TYR A 113 5.59 -5.20 -8.40
C TYR A 113 4.57 -4.93 -7.29
N GLU A 114 4.09 -5.97 -6.59
CA GLU A 114 3.12 -5.84 -5.50
C GLU A 114 3.63 -4.93 -4.38
N ARG A 115 4.91 -5.00 -4.02
CA ARG A 115 5.52 -4.15 -2.99
C ARG A 115 5.70 -2.70 -3.44
N LEU A 116 6.21 -2.49 -4.66
CA LEU A 116 6.55 -1.17 -5.16
C LEU A 116 5.32 -0.38 -5.64
N ARG A 117 4.25 -1.07 -6.01
CA ARG A 117 2.98 -0.46 -6.39
C ARG A 117 2.41 0.45 -5.29
N GLU A 118 2.56 0.06 -4.03
CA GLU A 118 2.11 0.86 -2.89
C GLU A 118 2.83 2.21 -2.77
N TRP A 119 4.05 2.31 -3.31
CA TRP A 119 4.87 3.52 -3.32
C TRP A 119 4.65 4.40 -4.55
N SER A 120 3.93 3.93 -5.56
CA SER A 120 3.52 4.72 -6.71
C SER A 120 2.33 5.59 -6.32
N MET A 121 2.58 6.87 -6.01
CA MET A 121 1.59 7.77 -5.42
C MET A 121 1.09 8.83 -6.41
N ILE A 122 1.03 8.50 -7.72
CA ILE A 122 0.58 9.43 -8.75
C ILE A 122 -0.87 9.87 -8.54
N GLU A 123 -1.70 9.00 -7.95
CA GLU A 123 -3.10 9.29 -7.59
C GLU A 123 -3.21 10.40 -6.53
N VAL A 124 -2.27 10.40 -5.58
CA VAL A 124 -2.21 11.42 -4.52
C VAL A 124 -1.58 12.69 -5.03
N TYR A 125 -0.61 12.59 -5.95
CA TYR A 125 0.05 13.73 -6.54
C TYR A 125 -0.91 14.61 -7.34
N ILE A 126 -1.84 14.05 -8.12
CA ILE A 126 -2.84 14.84 -8.86
C ILE A 126 -3.73 15.67 -7.91
N LEU A 127 -4.07 15.13 -6.74
CA LEU A 127 -4.79 15.89 -5.70
C LEU A 127 -3.93 17.01 -5.14
N GLY A 128 -2.63 16.76 -4.92
CA GLY A 128 -1.68 17.80 -4.53
C GLY A 128 -1.60 18.95 -5.56
N VAL A 129 -1.56 18.61 -6.86
CA VAL A 129 -1.63 19.60 -7.96
C VAL A 129 -2.91 20.42 -7.88
N PHE A 130 -4.05 19.76 -7.68
CA PHE A 130 -5.36 20.45 -7.58
C PHE A 130 -5.42 21.39 -6.38
N VAL A 131 -4.93 20.96 -5.21
CA VAL A 131 -4.86 21.78 -4.00
C VAL A 131 -3.90 22.96 -4.19
N ALA A 132 -2.75 22.74 -4.80
CA ALA A 132 -1.80 23.81 -5.12
C ALA A 132 -2.40 24.82 -6.10
N TYR A 133 -3.08 24.36 -7.15
CA TYR A 133 -3.79 25.20 -8.12
C TYR A 133 -4.81 26.10 -7.44
N THR A 134 -5.67 25.56 -6.58
CA THR A 134 -6.72 26.35 -5.91
C THR A 134 -6.16 27.39 -4.92
N LYS A 135 -5.02 27.11 -4.29
CA LYS A 135 -4.31 28.12 -3.45
C LYS A 135 -3.69 29.24 -4.28
N LEU A 136 -3.29 28.96 -5.51
CA LEU A 136 -2.58 29.90 -6.36
C LEU A 136 -3.51 30.80 -7.18
N ILE A 137 -4.73 30.36 -7.50
CA ILE A 137 -5.68 31.11 -8.32
C ILE A 137 -6.06 32.45 -7.69
N ASP A 138 -6.01 32.55 -6.36
CA ASP A 138 -6.25 33.80 -5.62
C ASP A 138 -5.04 34.76 -5.65
N LEU A 139 -3.86 34.27 -6.01
CA LEU A 139 -2.60 35.01 -6.01
C LEU A 139 -2.11 35.40 -7.39
N ALA A 140 -2.41 34.61 -8.40
CA ALA A 140 -1.90 34.77 -9.76
C ALA A 140 -2.83 34.14 -10.82
N ILE A 141 -2.64 34.50 -12.07
CA ILE A 141 -3.29 33.82 -13.19
C ILE A 141 -2.54 32.50 -13.43
N VAL A 142 -3.21 31.40 -13.17
CA VAL A 142 -2.67 30.06 -13.31
C VAL A 142 -3.40 29.30 -14.40
N ASP A 143 -2.67 28.87 -15.42
CA ASP A 143 -3.22 28.08 -16.52
C ASP A 143 -2.85 26.60 -16.34
N LEU A 144 -3.87 25.73 -16.38
CA LEU A 144 -3.68 24.28 -16.38
C LEU A 144 -3.17 23.85 -17.77
N GLN A 145 -2.03 23.17 -17.79
CA GLN A 145 -1.42 22.67 -19.01
C GLN A 145 -1.79 21.19 -19.27
N ALA A 146 -1.43 20.68 -20.45
CA ALA A 146 -1.74 19.31 -20.86
C ALA A 146 -1.23 18.24 -19.89
N GLY A 147 -0.16 18.50 -19.14
CA GLY A 147 0.43 17.56 -18.16
C GLY A 147 -0.55 17.11 -17.07
N VAL A 148 -1.45 17.98 -16.61
CA VAL A 148 -2.46 17.61 -15.60
C VAL A 148 -3.43 16.56 -16.15
N PHE A 149 -3.86 16.72 -17.39
CA PHE A 149 -4.74 15.75 -18.06
C PHE A 149 -3.99 14.42 -18.34
N LEU A 150 -2.68 14.50 -18.64
CA LEU A 150 -1.86 13.30 -18.80
C LEU A 150 -1.70 12.52 -17.47
N ILE A 151 -1.56 13.20 -16.33
CA ILE A 151 -1.54 12.53 -15.01
C ILE A 151 -2.88 11.82 -14.76
N ALA A 152 -4.00 12.47 -15.04
CA ALA A 152 -5.33 11.87 -14.87
C ALA A 152 -5.50 10.65 -15.78
N ALA A 153 -5.11 10.75 -17.05
CA ALA A 153 -5.14 9.64 -17.99
C ALA A 153 -4.22 8.48 -17.58
N LEU A 154 -3.01 8.80 -17.08
CA LEU A 154 -2.06 7.82 -16.56
C LEU A 154 -2.62 7.07 -15.34
N MET A 155 -3.24 7.79 -14.40
CA MET A 155 -3.91 7.18 -13.24
C MET A 155 -5.00 6.19 -13.69
N ILE A 156 -5.85 6.59 -14.64
CA ILE A 156 -6.93 5.74 -15.15
C ILE A 156 -6.36 4.51 -15.86
N THR A 157 -5.35 4.67 -16.70
CA THR A 157 -4.76 3.54 -17.45
C THR A 157 -4.00 2.59 -16.55
N MET A 158 -3.31 3.06 -15.52
CA MET A 158 -2.68 2.20 -14.50
C MET A 158 -3.74 1.43 -13.71
N ALA A 159 -4.80 2.09 -13.24
CA ALA A 159 -5.91 1.43 -12.55
C ALA A 159 -6.63 0.41 -13.45
N ALA A 160 -6.79 0.70 -14.74
CA ALA A 160 -7.35 -0.22 -15.72
C ALA A 160 -6.43 -1.45 -15.93
N THR A 161 -5.10 -1.25 -15.99
CA THR A 161 -4.14 -2.35 -16.06
C THR A 161 -4.31 -3.29 -14.88
N ASP A 162 -4.34 -2.76 -13.66
CA ASP A 162 -4.51 -3.53 -12.43
C ASP A 162 -5.86 -4.24 -12.34
N SER A 163 -6.93 -3.59 -12.78
CA SER A 163 -8.28 -4.15 -12.73
C SER A 163 -8.50 -5.27 -13.75
N THR A 164 -7.78 -5.24 -14.86
CA THR A 164 -7.87 -6.23 -15.94
C THR A 164 -6.86 -7.37 -15.78
N LEU A 165 -5.85 -7.19 -14.92
CA LEU A 165 -4.85 -8.22 -14.64
C LEU A 165 -5.47 -9.35 -13.80
N ASP A 166 -5.38 -10.58 -14.30
CA ASP A 166 -5.71 -11.79 -13.56
C ASP A 166 -4.41 -12.45 -13.06
N VAL A 167 -4.11 -12.21 -11.79
CA VAL A 167 -2.88 -12.68 -11.14
C VAL A 167 -2.87 -14.21 -11.04
N GLU A 168 -4.03 -14.84 -10.79
CA GLU A 168 -4.14 -16.30 -10.67
C GLU A 168 -3.71 -16.99 -11.97
N ARG A 169 -4.18 -16.49 -13.11
CA ARG A 169 -3.82 -17.03 -14.42
C ARG A 169 -2.33 -16.91 -14.74
N ILE A 170 -1.68 -15.86 -14.27
CA ILE A 170 -0.23 -15.70 -14.42
C ILE A 170 0.49 -16.82 -13.68
N TRP A 171 -0.02 -17.18 -12.51
CA TRP A 171 0.56 -18.24 -11.70
C TRP A 171 0.26 -19.65 -12.23
N ASP A 172 -0.90 -19.89 -12.85
CA ASP A 172 -1.31 -21.20 -13.38
C ASP A 172 -0.47 -21.67 -14.58
N ASN A 173 0.11 -20.73 -15.33
CA ASN A 173 0.97 -21.06 -16.49
C ASN A 173 2.40 -21.47 -16.11
N ARG A 174 2.65 -21.77 -14.83
CA ARG A 174 3.96 -22.21 -14.36
C ARG A 174 3.93 -23.67 -13.94
N ASP A 175 4.86 -24.48 -14.50
CA ASP A 175 5.15 -25.81 -13.98
C ASP A 175 5.79 -25.67 -12.59
N ILE A 176 5.05 -26.06 -11.56
CA ILE A 176 5.51 -26.02 -10.17
C ILE A 176 6.02 -27.42 -9.84
N ARG A 177 7.19 -27.52 -9.23
CA ARG A 177 7.63 -28.76 -8.59
C ARG A 177 6.69 -29.06 -7.43
N GLU A 178 6.14 -30.27 -7.38
CA GLU A 178 5.16 -30.69 -6.37
C GLU A 178 5.72 -30.68 -4.94
N GLU A 179 7.05 -30.78 -4.80
CA GLU A 179 7.74 -30.78 -3.52
C GLU A 179 8.63 -29.55 -3.36
N MET A 180 8.70 -29.04 -2.13
CA MET A 180 9.72 -28.05 -1.77
C MET A 180 11.12 -28.68 -1.89
N ALA A 181 12.11 -27.82 -2.23
CA ALA A 181 13.51 -28.25 -2.35
C ALA A 181 14.04 -28.98 -1.11
N ASP A 182 13.47 -28.71 0.06
CA ASP A 182 13.86 -29.27 1.35
C ASP A 182 13.05 -30.51 1.76
N GLY A 183 12.08 -30.96 0.94
CA GLY A 183 11.22 -32.10 1.24
C GLY A 183 10.28 -31.93 2.43
N GLN A 184 10.18 -30.72 3.00
CA GLN A 184 9.43 -30.45 4.25
C GLN A 184 7.98 -30.03 4.03
N GLY A 185 7.56 -29.77 2.80
CA GLY A 185 6.21 -29.33 2.51
C GLY A 185 5.67 -29.81 1.17
N ARG A 186 4.37 -30.10 1.12
CA ARG A 186 3.65 -30.54 -0.07
C ARG A 186 2.66 -29.47 -0.52
N ILE A 187 2.59 -29.23 -1.83
CA ILE A 187 1.59 -28.33 -2.43
C ILE A 187 0.22 -28.98 -2.35
N LEU A 188 -0.78 -28.24 -1.85
CA LEU A 188 -2.16 -28.68 -1.84
C LEU A 188 -2.89 -28.15 -3.07
N PRO A 189 -3.40 -29.01 -3.95
CA PRO A 189 -4.23 -28.61 -5.09
C PRO A 189 -5.57 -28.08 -4.56
N VAL A 190 -5.77 -26.77 -4.62
CA VAL A 190 -6.97 -26.09 -4.07
C VAL A 190 -8.25 -26.50 -4.83
N GLU A 191 -8.13 -26.96 -6.08
CA GLU A 191 -9.27 -27.33 -6.93
C GLU A 191 -10.06 -28.54 -6.43
N HIS A 192 -9.44 -29.42 -5.64
CA HIS A 192 -10.03 -30.66 -5.16
C HIS A 192 -10.35 -30.67 -3.65
N LEU A 193 -10.01 -29.59 -2.93
CA LEU A 193 -10.27 -29.50 -1.49
C LEU A 193 -11.69 -28.96 -1.24
N THR A 194 -12.59 -29.83 -0.87
CA THR A 194 -13.91 -29.44 -0.33
C THR A 194 -13.80 -29.39 1.20
N ALA A 195 -14.58 -28.51 1.82
CA ALA A 195 -14.57 -28.31 3.28
C ALA A 195 -14.96 -29.56 4.10
N THR A 196 -15.39 -30.63 3.43
CA THR A 196 -15.85 -31.90 4.00
C THR A 196 -14.89 -33.04 3.76
N ASP A 197 -13.67 -32.76 3.25
CA ASP A 197 -12.71 -33.80 2.92
C ASP A 197 -11.87 -34.17 4.16
N ASP A 198 -12.05 -35.39 4.68
CA ASP A 198 -11.31 -35.93 5.82
C ASP A 198 -9.79 -36.07 5.56
N SER A 199 -9.37 -35.91 4.28
CA SER A 199 -7.96 -35.91 3.88
C SER A 199 -7.27 -34.54 4.10
N MET A 200 -7.99 -33.51 4.52
CA MET A 200 -7.44 -32.18 4.69
C MET A 200 -6.53 -32.10 5.93
N PRO A 201 -5.26 -31.69 5.78
CA PRO A 201 -4.38 -31.57 6.91
C PRO A 201 -4.86 -30.50 7.88
N PRO A 202 -4.52 -30.61 9.19
CA PRO A 202 -4.87 -29.60 10.18
C PRO A 202 -4.38 -28.23 9.77
N ILE A 203 -5.16 -27.19 10.03
CA ILE A 203 -4.81 -25.77 9.72
C ILE A 203 -3.47 -25.35 10.30
N GLN A 204 -3.04 -25.96 11.41
CA GLN A 204 -1.75 -25.71 12.04
C GLN A 204 -0.59 -26.15 11.16
N HIS A 205 -0.81 -27.13 10.26
CA HIS A 205 0.13 -27.66 9.29
C HIS A 205 0.06 -26.97 7.93
N MET A 206 -0.88 -26.04 7.74
CA MET A 206 -1.07 -25.35 6.46
C MET A 206 -0.51 -23.93 6.52
N LEU A 207 0.12 -23.52 5.42
CA LEU A 207 0.64 -22.18 5.22
C LEU A 207 0.30 -21.68 3.81
N SER A 208 -0.25 -20.49 3.70
CA SER A 208 -0.45 -19.83 2.41
C SER A 208 0.63 -18.77 2.17
N CYS A 209 1.19 -18.77 0.97
CA CYS A 209 2.13 -17.72 0.56
C CYS A 209 1.41 -16.36 0.47
N HIS A 210 1.98 -15.32 1.07
CA HIS A 210 1.40 -13.98 1.06
C HIS A 210 1.40 -13.31 -0.32
N SER A 211 2.36 -13.65 -1.19
CA SER A 211 2.50 -13.04 -2.51
C SER A 211 1.68 -13.76 -3.57
N CYS A 212 1.79 -15.09 -3.68
CA CYS A 212 1.13 -15.83 -4.76
C CYS A 212 -0.12 -16.62 -4.34
N GLY A 213 -0.46 -16.62 -3.05
CA GLY A 213 -1.64 -17.33 -2.54
C GLY A 213 -1.50 -18.86 -2.51
N LEU A 214 -0.35 -19.44 -2.93
CA LEU A 214 -0.14 -20.90 -2.92
C LEU A 214 -0.29 -21.45 -1.52
N VAL A 215 -1.14 -22.46 -1.35
CA VAL A 215 -1.34 -23.17 -0.07
C VAL A 215 -0.48 -24.41 -0.04
N MET A 216 0.27 -24.58 1.04
CA MET A 216 1.14 -25.72 1.26
C MET A 216 0.81 -26.39 2.58
N ALA A 217 0.96 -27.72 2.63
CA ALA A 217 0.91 -28.50 3.84
C ALA A 217 2.32 -28.94 4.24
N PHE A 218 2.58 -28.93 5.54
CA PHE A 218 3.82 -29.39 6.16
C PHE A 218 3.54 -30.59 7.05
N ASP A 219 4.51 -31.48 7.18
CA ASP A 219 4.37 -32.67 8.01
C ASP A 219 4.43 -32.36 9.52
N HIS A 220 4.84 -31.13 9.86
CA HIS A 220 4.93 -30.65 11.24
C HIS A 220 4.13 -29.36 11.44
N GLU A 221 3.84 -29.02 12.68
CA GLU A 221 3.16 -27.77 13.00
C GLU A 221 4.01 -26.58 12.58
N VAL A 222 3.43 -25.70 11.74
CA VAL A 222 4.10 -24.50 11.25
C VAL A 222 4.31 -23.53 12.41
N SER A 223 5.57 -23.23 12.72
CA SER A 223 5.91 -22.27 13.75
C SER A 223 5.26 -20.92 13.50
N ARG A 224 4.83 -20.24 14.56
CA ARG A 224 4.27 -18.89 14.47
C ARG A 224 5.32 -17.87 14.11
N GLU A 225 6.55 -18.07 14.58
CA GLU A 225 7.69 -17.18 14.36
C GLU A 225 8.78 -17.98 13.66
N GLY A 226 9.31 -17.45 12.58
CA GLY A 226 10.40 -18.06 11.83
C GLY A 226 10.12 -18.16 10.34
N ASP A 227 11.18 -18.40 9.59
CA ASP A 227 11.18 -18.62 8.15
C ASP A 227 11.03 -20.12 7.88
N MET A 228 10.06 -20.46 7.05
CA MET A 228 9.75 -21.84 6.65
C MET A 228 10.34 -22.20 5.26
N GLY A 229 11.36 -21.44 4.82
CA GLY A 229 11.94 -21.60 3.48
C GLY A 229 11.29 -20.73 2.42
N ASP A 230 11.67 -20.94 1.17
CA ASP A 230 11.21 -20.16 0.04
C ASP A 230 10.00 -20.82 -0.63
N CYS A 231 9.02 -20.00 -1.03
CA CYS A 231 7.87 -20.48 -1.78
C CYS A 231 8.30 -21.10 -3.12
N PRO A 232 7.90 -22.34 -3.45
CA PRO A 232 8.30 -23.00 -4.70
C PRO A 232 7.74 -22.28 -5.94
N ARG A 233 6.68 -21.50 -5.78
CA ARG A 233 6.02 -20.77 -6.88
C ARG A 233 6.63 -19.39 -7.14
N CYS A 234 6.85 -18.58 -6.11
CA CYS A 234 7.28 -17.19 -6.26
C CYS A 234 8.61 -16.86 -5.59
N HIS A 235 9.26 -17.82 -4.95
CA HIS A 235 10.53 -17.67 -4.21
C HIS A 235 10.49 -16.61 -3.11
N GLN A 236 9.28 -16.27 -2.61
CA GLN A 236 9.10 -15.41 -1.46
C GLN A 236 9.28 -16.21 -0.18
N ILE A 237 9.95 -15.63 0.81
CA ILE A 237 10.11 -16.26 2.12
C ILE A 237 8.74 -16.52 2.73
N LEU A 238 8.49 -17.77 3.10
CA LEU A 238 7.26 -18.23 3.72
C LEU A 238 7.29 -17.94 5.22
N ARG A 239 6.33 -17.16 5.67
CA ARG A 239 6.15 -16.82 7.09
C ARG A 239 4.69 -16.88 7.46
N ARG A 240 4.38 -17.47 8.61
CA ARG A 240 3.01 -17.46 9.13
C ARG A 240 2.61 -16.10 9.66
N ARG A 241 3.55 -15.37 10.28
CA ARG A 241 3.38 -14.02 10.86
C ARG A 241 4.59 -13.14 10.54
N LYS A 242 4.39 -11.84 10.55
CA LYS A 242 5.49 -10.87 10.46
C LYS A 242 6.32 -10.96 11.75
N SER A 243 7.63 -11.14 11.64
CA SER A 243 8.54 -11.18 12.79
C SER A 243 8.52 -9.84 13.53
N ASN A 244 8.49 -9.88 14.87
CA ASN A 244 8.51 -8.69 15.74
C ASN A 244 7.48 -7.60 15.40
N SER A 245 6.34 -7.99 14.78
CA SER A 245 5.33 -7.06 14.27
C SER A 245 4.86 -6.05 15.33
N LEU A 246 4.58 -6.52 16.55
CA LEU A 246 4.05 -5.68 17.62
C LEU A 246 5.09 -4.69 18.14
N THR A 247 6.32 -5.15 18.35
CA THR A 247 7.42 -4.31 18.86
C THR A 247 7.82 -3.25 17.87
N ASN A 248 7.96 -3.63 16.58
CA ASN A 248 8.30 -2.69 15.51
C ASN A 248 7.19 -1.65 15.31
N ALA A 249 5.92 -2.09 15.28
CA ALA A 249 4.80 -1.17 15.16
C ALA A 249 4.69 -0.21 16.36
N ALA A 250 4.93 -0.69 17.60
CA ALA A 250 4.93 0.15 18.78
C ALA A 250 6.07 1.18 18.80
N ALA A 251 7.28 0.78 18.40
CA ALA A 251 8.43 1.68 18.32
C ALA A 251 8.21 2.80 17.28
N LEU A 252 7.74 2.42 16.08
CA LEU A 252 7.42 3.37 15.02
C LEU A 252 6.25 4.29 15.41
N LEU A 253 5.22 3.75 16.07
CA LEU A 253 4.11 4.54 16.59
C LEU A 253 4.59 5.60 17.59
N LEU A 254 5.45 5.21 18.53
CA LEU A 254 6.01 6.15 19.51
C LEU A 254 6.83 7.24 18.83
N ALA A 255 7.68 6.89 17.86
CA ALA A 255 8.42 7.86 17.06
C ALA A 255 7.48 8.82 16.31
N GLY A 256 6.40 8.29 15.72
CA GLY A 256 5.37 9.09 15.05
C GLY A 256 4.68 10.08 16.00
N ILE A 257 4.33 9.67 17.22
CA ILE A 257 3.72 10.54 18.23
C ILE A 257 4.69 11.66 18.64
N ILE A 258 5.95 11.35 18.88
CA ILE A 258 6.97 12.34 19.25
C ILE A 258 7.16 13.38 18.14
N CYS A 259 7.24 12.95 16.88
CA CYS A 259 7.40 13.85 15.74
C CYS A 259 6.11 14.64 15.41
N TYR A 260 4.92 14.13 15.80
CA TYR A 260 3.64 14.79 15.53
C TYR A 260 3.48 16.12 16.28
N ILE A 261 4.08 16.25 17.46
CA ILE A 261 4.04 17.48 18.24
C ILE A 261 4.72 18.62 17.50
N PRO A 262 6.02 18.55 17.14
CA PRO A 262 6.69 19.62 16.41
C PRO A 262 6.10 19.82 14.99
N ALA A 263 5.58 18.79 14.33
CA ALA A 263 4.94 18.91 13.03
C ALA A 263 3.73 19.87 13.02
N ASN A 264 3.00 19.96 14.14
CA ASN A 264 1.84 20.85 14.28
C ASN A 264 2.16 22.20 14.94
N MET A 265 3.28 22.30 15.65
CA MET A 265 3.68 23.53 16.33
C MET A 265 4.59 24.43 15.46
N LEU A 266 5.43 23.83 14.63
CA LEU A 266 6.34 24.55 13.76
C LEU A 266 5.64 25.03 12.48
N PRO A 267 6.05 26.18 11.92
CA PRO A 267 5.57 26.61 10.62
C PRO A 267 6.00 25.61 9.54
N VAL A 268 5.12 25.37 8.59
CA VAL A 268 5.33 24.44 7.47
C VAL A 268 5.82 25.19 6.24
N MET A 269 5.35 26.41 6.08
CA MET A 269 5.78 27.30 5.01
C MET A 269 5.69 28.76 5.44
N THR A 270 6.58 29.58 4.90
CA THR A 270 6.55 31.04 4.98
C THR A 270 6.26 31.60 3.60
N TYR A 271 5.21 32.41 3.48
CA TYR A 271 4.94 33.14 2.25
C TYR A 271 5.11 34.64 2.46
N THR A 272 5.75 35.30 1.52
CA THR A 272 5.97 36.74 1.56
C THR A 272 4.92 37.42 0.68
N LYS A 273 4.06 38.25 1.26
CA LYS A 273 3.12 39.12 0.54
C LYS A 273 3.60 40.55 0.66
N MET A 274 3.87 41.23 -0.44
CA MET A 274 4.29 42.63 -0.48
C MET A 274 5.46 42.98 0.49
N GLY A 275 6.44 42.09 0.60
CA GLY A 275 7.63 42.29 1.44
C GLY A 275 7.43 41.96 2.95
N GLN A 276 6.24 41.52 3.38
CA GLN A 276 6.02 41.04 4.74
C GLN A 276 5.99 39.48 4.74
N PRO A 277 6.87 38.84 5.51
CA PRO A 277 6.85 37.40 5.70
C PRO A 277 5.70 37.03 6.64
N ASP A 278 4.86 36.09 6.23
CA ASP A 278 3.81 35.49 7.02
C ASP A 278 4.05 33.99 7.14
N THR A 279 4.19 33.50 8.37
CA THR A 279 4.48 32.10 8.65
C THR A 279 3.18 31.33 8.83
N SER A 280 3.00 30.24 8.07
CA SER A 280 1.79 29.43 8.11
C SER A 280 2.04 28.04 8.72
N THR A 281 1.32 27.75 9.80
CA THR A 281 1.17 26.38 10.30
C THR A 281 0.06 25.66 9.51
N ILE A 282 -0.04 24.34 9.63
CA ILE A 282 -1.10 23.55 8.96
C ILE A 282 -2.49 24.08 9.33
N ILE A 283 -2.72 24.34 10.62
CA ILE A 283 -4.02 24.85 11.13
C ILE A 283 -4.30 26.26 10.59
N HIS A 284 -3.30 27.13 10.56
CA HIS A 284 -3.45 28.47 10.02
C HIS A 284 -3.83 28.45 8.55
N GLY A 285 -3.20 27.57 7.75
CA GLY A 285 -3.54 27.39 6.33
C GLY A 285 -4.99 26.90 6.11
N VAL A 286 -5.50 26.02 6.99
CA VAL A 286 -6.91 25.58 6.94
C VAL A 286 -7.87 26.73 7.25
N ILE A 287 -7.56 27.56 8.27
CA ILE A 287 -8.39 28.72 8.66
C ILE A 287 -8.41 29.76 7.53
N GLU A 288 -7.27 30.04 6.91
CA GLU A 288 -7.17 30.96 5.78
C GLU A 288 -8.03 30.52 4.59
N LEU A 289 -7.96 29.23 4.22
CA LEU A 289 -8.82 28.64 3.17
C LEU A 289 -10.31 28.72 3.52
N TRP A 290 -10.63 28.54 4.80
CA TRP A 290 -12.02 28.66 5.28
C TRP A 290 -12.54 30.09 5.15
N GLN A 291 -11.74 31.08 5.54
CA GLN A 291 -12.08 32.53 5.44
C GLN A 291 -12.18 32.99 3.98
N SER A 292 -11.41 32.38 3.08
CA SER A 292 -11.46 32.65 1.64
C SER A 292 -12.66 31.98 0.93
N ASN A 293 -13.65 31.45 1.66
CA ASN A 293 -14.81 30.71 1.13
C ASN A 293 -14.48 29.45 0.33
N LEU A 294 -13.26 28.92 0.42
CA LEU A 294 -12.84 27.66 -0.18
C LEU A 294 -13.09 26.48 0.76
N ILE A 295 -14.32 26.37 1.26
CA ILE A 295 -14.72 25.39 2.30
C ILE A 295 -14.39 23.94 1.91
N PRO A 296 -14.71 23.45 0.67
CA PRO A 296 -14.37 22.07 0.32
C PRO A 296 -12.88 21.77 0.39
N LEU A 297 -12.04 22.75 0.03
CA LEU A 297 -10.61 22.63 0.06
C LEU A 297 -10.06 22.67 1.49
N ALA A 298 -10.57 23.58 2.33
CA ALA A 298 -10.23 23.65 3.75
C ALA A 298 -10.53 22.31 4.45
N LEU A 299 -11.68 21.68 4.15
CA LEU A 299 -12.07 20.38 4.67
C LEU A 299 -11.14 19.26 4.15
N LEU A 300 -10.75 19.30 2.88
CA LEU A 300 -9.84 18.31 2.30
C LEU A 300 -8.47 18.37 3.00
N VAL A 301 -7.89 19.56 3.15
CA VAL A 301 -6.60 19.76 3.82
C VAL A 301 -6.70 19.37 5.29
N LEU A 302 -7.74 19.81 6.01
CA LEU A 302 -7.96 19.42 7.42
C LEU A 302 -8.04 17.90 7.58
N PHE A 303 -8.75 17.22 6.67
CA PHE A 303 -8.89 15.78 6.70
C PHE A 303 -7.55 15.09 6.43
N ALA A 304 -6.83 15.46 5.38
CA ALA A 304 -5.60 14.81 4.98
C ALA A 304 -4.45 15.06 5.96
N SER A 305 -4.30 16.30 6.46
CA SER A 305 -3.13 16.74 7.23
C SER A 305 -3.26 16.51 8.72
N ILE A 306 -4.48 16.55 9.25
CA ILE A 306 -4.72 16.42 10.70
C ILE A 306 -5.50 15.16 11.00
N THR A 307 -6.67 14.96 10.37
CA THR A 307 -7.57 13.86 10.73
C THR A 307 -6.95 12.49 10.39
N VAL A 308 -6.35 12.33 9.23
CA VAL A 308 -5.76 11.03 8.81
C VAL A 308 -4.56 10.63 9.67
N PRO A 309 -3.55 11.50 9.94
CA PRO A 309 -2.45 11.15 10.86
C PRO A 309 -2.93 10.82 12.28
N VAL A 310 -3.85 11.61 12.84
CA VAL A 310 -4.43 11.32 14.16
C VAL A 310 -5.17 9.99 14.16
N LEU A 311 -5.99 9.73 13.13
CA LEU A 311 -6.72 8.46 13.01
C LEU A 311 -5.77 7.27 12.95
N LYS A 312 -4.66 7.36 12.19
CA LYS A 312 -3.62 6.32 12.14
C LYS A 312 -2.99 6.08 13.51
N ILE A 313 -2.54 7.16 14.18
CA ILE A 313 -1.88 7.07 15.48
C ILE A 313 -2.83 6.46 16.52
N VAL A 314 -4.04 6.98 16.65
CA VAL A 314 -5.02 6.51 17.64
C VAL A 314 -5.42 5.06 17.35
N SER A 315 -5.72 4.74 16.11
CA SER A 315 -6.16 3.39 15.75
C SER A 315 -5.06 2.35 15.95
N LEU A 316 -3.82 2.67 15.55
CA LEU A 316 -2.69 1.77 15.75
C LEU A 316 -2.36 1.63 17.24
N ALA A 317 -2.46 2.73 18.03
CA ALA A 317 -2.31 2.68 19.49
C ALA A 317 -3.34 1.75 20.15
N LEU A 318 -4.62 1.84 19.72
CA LEU A 318 -5.68 0.96 20.19
C LEU A 318 -5.40 -0.51 19.84
N MET A 319 -4.89 -0.78 18.64
CA MET A 319 -4.55 -2.15 18.20
C MET A 319 -3.36 -2.72 19.00
N VAL A 320 -2.28 -1.96 19.14
CA VAL A 320 -1.09 -2.37 19.91
C VAL A 320 -1.47 -2.59 21.37
N LEU A 321 -2.18 -1.67 21.99
CA LEU A 321 -2.61 -1.77 23.40
C LEU A 321 -3.62 -2.91 23.60
N GLY A 322 -4.56 -3.10 22.65
CA GLY A 322 -5.51 -4.21 22.65
C GLY A 322 -4.83 -5.57 22.57
N THR A 323 -3.77 -5.68 21.76
CA THR A 323 -2.97 -6.89 21.64
C THR A 323 -2.20 -7.18 22.93
N TRP A 324 -1.57 -6.18 23.56
CA TRP A 324 -0.89 -6.33 24.83
C TRP A 324 -1.84 -6.75 25.96
N ARG A 325 -3.05 -6.18 25.97
CA ARG A 325 -4.10 -6.50 26.96
C ARG A 325 -4.88 -7.78 26.64
N LYS A 326 -4.55 -8.49 25.56
CA LYS A 326 -5.25 -9.71 25.11
C LYS A 326 -6.77 -9.49 25.02
N GLN A 327 -7.19 -8.34 24.47
CA GLN A 327 -8.58 -7.93 24.42
C GLN A 327 -9.36 -8.83 23.45
N LYS A 328 -10.48 -9.41 23.93
CA LYS A 328 -11.35 -10.29 23.12
C LYS A 328 -12.51 -9.56 22.42
N ARG A 329 -12.84 -8.35 22.91
CA ARG A 329 -13.98 -7.59 22.38
C ARG A 329 -13.53 -6.61 21.29
N GLY A 330 -14.36 -6.45 20.24
CA GLY A 330 -14.16 -5.44 19.21
C GLY A 330 -13.12 -5.79 18.13
N LEU A 331 -12.57 -7.01 18.09
CA LEU A 331 -11.55 -7.43 17.12
C LEU A 331 -11.97 -7.22 15.66
N ARG A 332 -13.26 -7.47 15.34
CA ARG A 332 -13.81 -7.25 13.98
C ARG A 332 -13.77 -5.76 13.60
N LEU A 333 -14.13 -4.87 14.54
CA LEU A 333 -14.09 -3.43 14.32
C LEU A 333 -12.66 -2.94 14.11
N LEU A 334 -11.72 -3.37 14.95
CA LEU A 334 -10.30 -3.03 14.84
C LEU A 334 -9.71 -3.54 13.51
N THR A 335 -10.09 -4.74 13.06
CA THR A 335 -9.65 -5.26 11.75
C THR A 335 -10.22 -4.45 10.58
N LYS A 336 -11.49 -4.02 10.65
CA LYS A 336 -12.10 -3.13 9.64
C LYS A 336 -11.42 -1.76 9.64
N LEU A 337 -11.14 -1.23 10.84
CA LEU A 337 -10.44 0.03 11.01
C LEU A 337 -9.00 -0.03 10.47
N TYR A 338 -8.28 -1.13 10.70
CA TYR A 338 -6.95 -1.37 10.11
C TYR A 338 -6.99 -1.25 8.58
N ARG A 339 -7.94 -1.91 7.93
CA ARG A 339 -8.09 -1.84 6.47
C ARG A 339 -8.42 -0.43 5.98
N LEU A 340 -9.27 0.28 6.71
CA LEU A 340 -9.59 1.67 6.40
C LEU A 340 -8.35 2.56 6.44
N ILE A 341 -7.54 2.41 7.49
CA ILE A 341 -6.31 3.19 7.66
C ILE A 341 -5.28 2.84 6.59
N ASP A 342 -5.16 1.57 6.23
CA ASP A 342 -4.25 1.10 5.19
C ASP A 342 -4.59 1.73 3.83
N ILE A 343 -5.89 1.80 3.48
CA ILE A 343 -6.36 2.44 2.25
C ILE A 343 -6.14 3.96 2.28
N ILE A 344 -6.57 4.63 3.37
CA ILE A 344 -6.52 6.09 3.48
C ILE A 344 -5.08 6.57 3.77
N GLY A 345 -4.23 5.68 4.25
CA GLY A 345 -2.89 6.00 4.72
C GLY A 345 -2.02 6.73 3.69
N ARG A 346 -2.15 6.41 2.42
CA ARG A 346 -1.44 7.05 1.31
C ARG A 346 -1.82 8.51 1.09
N TRP A 347 -3.05 8.89 1.42
CA TRP A 347 -3.57 10.25 1.20
C TRP A 347 -2.93 11.30 2.11
N SER A 348 -2.27 10.89 3.22
CA SER A 348 -1.51 11.83 4.06
C SER A 348 -0.32 12.49 3.35
N MET A 349 0.10 12.01 2.17
CA MET A 349 1.19 12.63 1.41
C MET A 349 0.74 13.84 0.57
N ILE A 350 -0.56 14.16 0.52
CA ILE A 350 -1.11 15.28 -0.27
C ILE A 350 -0.40 16.59 0.06
N ASP A 351 -0.18 16.88 1.36
CA ASP A 351 0.42 18.13 1.79
C ASP A 351 1.88 18.26 1.36
N VAL A 352 2.64 17.16 1.42
CA VAL A 352 4.04 17.15 0.98
C VAL A 352 4.12 17.44 -0.51
N PHE A 353 3.22 16.85 -1.31
CA PHE A 353 3.15 17.11 -2.74
C PHE A 353 2.68 18.53 -3.03
N MET A 354 1.67 19.02 -2.31
CA MET A 354 1.20 20.41 -2.44
C MET A 354 2.35 21.40 -2.19
N ILE A 355 3.09 21.24 -1.09
CA ILE A 355 4.21 22.12 -0.76
C ILE A 355 5.28 22.05 -1.83
N SER A 356 5.62 20.86 -2.31
CA SER A 356 6.57 20.67 -3.41
C SER A 356 6.20 21.46 -4.67
N ILE A 357 4.92 21.46 -5.02
CA ILE A 357 4.39 22.18 -6.17
C ILE A 357 4.38 23.69 -5.90
N LEU A 358 3.97 24.12 -4.70
CA LEU A 358 3.95 25.54 -4.33
C LEU A 358 5.35 26.15 -4.36
N VAL A 359 6.34 25.47 -3.78
CA VAL A 359 7.75 25.91 -3.81
C VAL A 359 8.26 25.99 -5.25
N ALA A 360 7.91 25.02 -6.11
CA ALA A 360 8.30 25.04 -7.51
C ALA A 360 7.73 26.21 -8.32
N ILE A 361 6.54 26.66 -7.94
CA ILE A 361 5.79 27.69 -8.68
C ILE A 361 6.19 29.10 -8.28
N VAL A 362 6.38 29.36 -6.98
CA VAL A 362 6.41 30.74 -6.41
C VAL A 362 7.85 31.23 -6.20
N HIS A 363 8.75 31.00 -7.13
CA HIS A 363 10.08 31.64 -7.17
C HIS A 363 10.03 33.00 -7.86
N PHE A 364 9.19 33.93 -7.36
CA PHE A 364 9.18 35.32 -7.82
C PHE A 364 9.91 36.21 -6.80
N ASN A 365 11.19 36.40 -6.98
CA ASN A 365 12.18 37.07 -6.11
C ASN A 365 11.78 38.36 -5.39
N PHE A 366 10.64 38.99 -5.68
CA PHE A 366 10.28 40.26 -5.04
C PHE A 366 8.80 40.40 -4.61
N LEU A 367 7.87 39.74 -5.27
CA LEU A 367 6.42 39.96 -5.06
C LEU A 367 5.73 38.84 -4.28
N ALA A 368 6.18 37.61 -4.45
CA ALA A 368 5.74 36.48 -3.68
C ALA A 368 6.85 35.43 -3.66
N ASN A 369 7.24 34.99 -2.49
CA ASN A 369 8.18 33.90 -2.30
C ASN A 369 7.56 32.93 -1.30
N VAL A 370 7.54 31.62 -1.64
CA VAL A 370 7.13 30.58 -0.71
C VAL A 370 8.35 29.75 -0.38
N LEU A 371 8.75 29.80 0.87
CA LEU A 371 9.84 29.03 1.43
C LEU A 371 9.26 27.89 2.26
N ALA A 372 9.85 26.69 2.13
CA ALA A 372 9.56 25.60 3.03
C ALA A 372 10.23 25.86 4.39
N ASP A 373 9.56 25.52 5.48
CA ASP A 373 10.04 25.68 6.84
C ASP A 373 10.29 24.32 7.51
N PRO A 374 11.02 24.25 8.64
CA PRO A 374 11.33 22.99 9.32
C PRO A 374 10.13 22.12 9.68
N GLY A 375 8.93 22.71 9.84
CA GLY A 375 7.69 21.98 10.12
C GLY A 375 7.36 20.91 9.07
N VAL A 376 7.71 21.17 7.79
CA VAL A 376 7.47 20.20 6.70
C VAL A 376 8.30 18.94 6.86
N VAL A 377 9.51 19.03 7.42
CA VAL A 377 10.37 17.87 7.68
C VAL A 377 9.74 16.96 8.71
N PHE A 378 9.35 17.52 9.86
CA PHE A 378 8.68 16.74 10.91
C PHE A 378 7.36 16.14 10.42
N PHE A 379 6.58 16.90 9.65
CA PHE A 379 5.34 16.39 9.07
C PHE A 379 5.61 15.20 8.11
N THR A 380 6.59 15.34 7.22
CA THR A 380 6.99 14.26 6.30
C THR A 380 7.46 13.01 7.06
N ILE A 381 8.25 13.19 8.11
CA ILE A 381 8.68 12.07 8.98
C ILE A 381 7.47 11.39 9.61
N VAL A 382 6.52 12.13 10.17
CA VAL A 382 5.28 11.56 10.74
C VAL A 382 4.53 10.72 9.72
N VAL A 383 4.34 11.25 8.51
CA VAL A 383 3.63 10.54 7.44
C VAL A 383 4.32 9.24 7.09
N ILE A 384 5.64 9.26 6.87
CA ILE A 384 6.43 8.08 6.50
C ILE A 384 6.44 7.06 7.64
N VAL A 385 6.77 7.50 8.86
CA VAL A 385 6.84 6.61 10.03
C VAL A 385 5.51 5.97 10.32
N THR A 386 4.39 6.70 10.19
CA THR A 386 3.05 6.12 10.38
C THR A 386 2.67 5.13 9.27
N ILE A 387 3.10 5.32 8.02
CA ILE A 387 2.93 4.35 6.95
C ILE A 387 3.69 3.06 7.30
N PHE A 388 4.97 3.16 7.65
CA PHE A 388 5.76 1.99 8.06
C PHE A 388 5.21 1.32 9.31
N ALA A 389 4.68 2.07 10.27
CA ALA A 389 4.06 1.53 11.47
C ALA A 389 2.84 0.66 11.14
N VAL A 390 1.96 1.14 10.26
CA VAL A 390 0.79 0.37 9.77
C VAL A 390 1.24 -0.87 9.02
N HIS A 391 2.21 -0.75 8.09
CA HIS A 391 2.72 -1.90 7.34
C HIS A 391 3.47 -2.93 8.21
N SER A 392 4.10 -2.51 9.30
CA SER A 392 4.80 -3.41 10.23
C SER A 392 3.83 -4.20 11.10
N PHE A 393 2.63 -3.68 11.34
CA PHE A 393 1.63 -4.33 12.17
C PHE A 393 0.96 -5.49 11.43
N ASP A 394 0.81 -6.66 12.10
CA ASP A 394 0.02 -7.78 11.59
C ASP A 394 -1.31 -7.84 12.34
N PRO A 395 -2.45 -7.54 11.70
CA PRO A 395 -3.75 -7.54 12.37
C PRO A 395 -4.16 -8.93 12.89
N ARG A 396 -3.55 -10.00 12.38
CA ARG A 396 -3.81 -11.37 12.84
C ARG A 396 -3.25 -11.59 14.25
N SER A 397 -2.24 -10.84 14.67
CA SER A 397 -1.66 -10.92 16.01
C SER A 397 -2.67 -10.58 17.12
N MET A 398 -3.66 -9.70 16.83
CA MET A 398 -4.73 -9.39 17.77
C MET A 398 -5.62 -10.61 18.05
N TRP A 399 -5.93 -11.38 16.99
CA TRP A 399 -6.75 -12.59 17.09
C TRP A 399 -6.00 -13.71 17.80
N ASP A 400 -4.70 -13.84 17.52
CA ASP A 400 -3.82 -14.80 18.19
C ASP A 400 -3.70 -14.50 19.69
N ALA A 401 -3.53 -13.24 20.06
CA ALA A 401 -3.46 -12.81 21.47
C ALA A 401 -4.78 -13.02 22.21
N ALA A 402 -5.91 -12.95 21.53
CA ALA A 402 -7.23 -13.21 22.09
C ALA A 402 -7.53 -14.72 22.28
N GLY A 403 -6.66 -15.61 21.78
CA GLY A 403 -6.85 -17.06 21.83
C GLY A 403 -7.76 -17.62 20.72
N GLU A 404 -8.10 -16.83 19.71
CA GLU A 404 -8.95 -17.23 18.58
C GLU A 404 -8.11 -17.67 17.37
N ASN A 405 -7.30 -18.71 17.56
CA ASN A 405 -6.22 -19.09 16.64
C ASN A 405 -6.59 -20.12 15.56
N GLY A 406 -7.84 -20.57 15.51
CA GLY A 406 -8.28 -21.61 14.59
C GLY A 406 -9.51 -21.23 13.76
N PRO A 407 -9.98 -22.10 12.88
CA PRO A 407 -11.31 -21.97 12.29
C PRO A 407 -12.33 -21.94 13.42
N VAL A 408 -13.36 -21.13 13.28
CA VAL A 408 -14.52 -21.19 14.18
C VAL A 408 -15.16 -22.54 13.88
N PRO A 409 -15.18 -23.50 14.83
CA PRO A 409 -15.86 -24.77 14.61
C PRO A 409 -17.32 -24.49 14.29
N ALA A 410 -17.89 -25.30 13.39
CA ALA A 410 -19.32 -25.23 13.12
C ALA A 410 -20.10 -25.40 14.46
N PRO A 411 -21.25 -24.75 14.64
CA PRO A 411 -22.00 -24.79 15.90
C PRO A 411 -22.27 -26.19 16.44
N ASP A 412 -22.32 -27.18 15.56
CA ASP A 412 -22.56 -28.58 15.90
C ASP A 412 -21.30 -29.33 16.37
N GLU A 413 -20.10 -28.95 15.89
CA GLU A 413 -18.82 -29.50 16.36
C GLU A 413 -18.41 -28.96 17.73
N ALA A 414 -18.76 -27.73 18.04
CA ALA A 414 -18.51 -27.14 19.36
C ALA A 414 -19.26 -27.86 20.48
N ARG A 415 -20.39 -28.50 20.18
CA ARG A 415 -21.19 -29.31 21.14
C ARG A 415 -20.60 -30.72 21.34
N GLN A 416 -19.99 -31.30 20.31
CA GLN A 416 -19.38 -32.64 20.41
C GLN A 416 -18.04 -32.64 21.15
N ASN A 417 -17.22 -31.59 20.97
CA ASN A 417 -15.91 -31.47 21.65
C ASN A 417 -15.99 -31.07 23.14
N SER A 418 -17.11 -30.52 23.58
CA SER A 418 -17.33 -30.26 25.02
C SER A 418 -17.73 -31.51 25.82
N GLY A 419 -18.01 -32.64 25.15
CA GLY A 419 -18.44 -33.89 25.75
C GLY A 419 -17.40 -35.02 25.79
N GLN A 420 -16.23 -34.86 25.11
CA GLN A 420 -15.19 -35.90 25.08
C GLN A 420 -13.83 -35.34 25.56
N GLY A 421 -13.72 -35.14 26.84
CA GLY A 421 -12.43 -35.07 27.54
C GLY A 421 -11.86 -36.48 27.75
N GLY A 422 -11.29 -37.05 26.69
CA GLY A 422 -10.60 -38.35 26.77
C GLY A 422 -9.44 -38.32 25.78
N ILE A 423 -8.24 -38.32 26.34
CA ILE A 423 -6.96 -38.41 25.63
C ILE A 423 -6.95 -39.72 24.81
N SER A 424 -6.91 -39.64 23.50
CA SER A 424 -6.54 -40.76 22.64
C SER A 424 -5.36 -40.32 21.80
N GLU A 425 -4.20 -40.89 22.12
CA GLU A 425 -3.04 -40.94 21.25
C GLU A 425 -3.43 -41.63 19.95
N ALA A 426 -3.58 -40.88 18.87
CA ALA A 426 -3.70 -41.41 17.53
C ALA A 426 -2.35 -41.22 16.81
N GLY A 427 -1.68 -42.35 16.61
CA GLY A 427 -0.39 -42.45 15.93
C GLY A 427 -0.44 -41.92 14.50
N SER A 428 0.63 -41.24 14.16
CA SER A 428 0.96 -40.81 12.81
C SER A 428 1.21 -42.01 11.90
N SER A 429 0.33 -42.24 10.96
CA SER A 429 0.65 -43.06 9.76
C SER A 429 -0.19 -42.54 8.59
N PHE A 430 0.45 -41.71 7.75
CA PHE A 430 -0.05 -41.47 6.39
C PHE A 430 0.14 -42.71 5.55
N PRO A 431 -0.86 -43.17 4.79
CA PRO A 431 -0.65 -44.29 3.86
C PRO A 431 0.21 -43.84 2.68
N PRO A 432 1.15 -44.72 2.19
CA PRO A 432 1.87 -44.44 0.96
C PRO A 432 0.91 -44.55 -0.24
N HIS A 433 0.95 -43.59 -1.11
CA HIS A 433 0.22 -43.57 -2.38
C HIS A 433 0.99 -44.39 -3.39
N ASP A 434 0.55 -45.62 -3.63
CA ASP A 434 0.97 -46.43 -4.77
C ASP A 434 0.32 -45.87 -6.04
N MET A 435 1.11 -45.22 -6.89
CA MET A 435 0.71 -44.88 -8.25
C MET A 435 1.08 -46.04 -9.16
N GLU A 436 0.10 -46.84 -9.55
CA GLU A 436 0.23 -47.69 -10.75
C GLU A 436 0.08 -46.80 -12.01
N PRO A 437 0.93 -47.01 -13.04
CA PRO A 437 0.79 -46.30 -14.31
C PRO A 437 -0.22 -47.02 -15.19
N GLU A 438 -1.37 -46.43 -15.42
CA GLU A 438 -2.33 -46.92 -16.43
C GLU A 438 -1.82 -46.57 -17.84
N ARG A 439 -1.51 -47.62 -18.59
CA ARG A 439 -1.25 -47.59 -20.03
C ARG A 439 -2.58 -47.63 -20.78
N ALA A 440 -2.83 -46.64 -21.61
CA ALA A 440 -3.41 -46.81 -22.96
C ALA A 440 -3.42 -45.43 -23.66
#